data_a248f93e6f5acc048337ee025ef718e9
#
_entry.id   a248f93e6f5acc048337ee025ef718e9
#
_cell.length_a   1.000
_cell.length_b   1.000
_cell.length_c   1.000
_cell.angle_alpha   90.00
_cell.angle_beta   90.00
_cell.angle_gamma   90.00
#
_symmetry.space_group_name_H-M   'P 1'
#
loop_
_entity.id
_entity.type
_entity.pdbx_description
1 polymer ?
#
loop_
_entity_poly.entity_id
_entity_poly.type
_entity_poly.pdbx_seq_one_letter_code
_entity_poly.pdbx_strand_id
1 'polypeptide(L)'
;YKVGIDTERYEFFTKNAYIFNKEKNTNLALILSASWHNQDAMYGRKLYNVDQTNVYASLMFETEFNKQNSFSAGLSFNYDAYDQHYRLENQTELPLIKAFAKEAVPGAYAQYTLNLNDQWMLMAGLRGDYSNEHGFFVTPRAHLKYNPNEYVHFRLSAGKGYRTNHVLAENNYLLSSSRKVEIAK
;
A
#
# COMPACT_ATOMS: atom_id res chain seq x y z
N TYR A 1 5.02 -0.64 35.78
CA TYR A 1 4.82 -1.12 34.39
C TYR A 1 5.85 -0.43 33.51
N LYS A 2 6.69 -1.20 32.80
CA LYS A 2 7.75 -0.66 31.93
C LYS A 2 7.39 -0.96 30.47
N VAL A 3 7.48 0.02 29.59
CA VAL A 3 7.33 -0.12 28.14
C VAL A 3 8.64 0.35 27.50
N GLY A 4 9.17 -0.44 26.62
CA GLY A 4 10.33 -0.12 25.79
C GLY A 4 10.06 -0.54 24.37
N ILE A 5 10.40 0.29 23.40
CA ILE A 5 10.33 -0.03 21.97
C ILE A 5 11.66 0.42 21.37
N ASP A 6 12.34 -0.51 20.73
CA ASP A 6 13.53 -0.27 19.93
C ASP A 6 13.24 -0.62 18.48
N THR A 7 13.65 0.25 17.56
CA THR A 7 13.28 0.15 16.15
C THR A 7 14.44 0.53 15.26
N GLU A 8 14.74 -0.34 14.30
CA GLU A 8 15.68 -0.06 13.21
C GLU A 8 14.95 -0.14 11.88
N ARG A 9 15.18 0.84 11.00
CA ARG A 9 14.57 0.87 9.67
C ARG A 9 15.54 1.38 8.62
N TYR A 10 15.62 0.63 7.52
CA TYR A 10 16.38 1.00 6.33
C TYR A 10 15.43 1.08 5.16
N GLU A 11 15.57 2.13 4.35
CA GLU A 11 14.73 2.36 3.18
C GLU A 11 15.56 2.73 1.97
N PHE A 12 15.18 2.19 0.83
CA PHE A 12 15.67 2.57 -0.48
C PHE A 12 14.49 2.98 -1.35
N PHE A 13 14.64 4.07 -2.08
CA PHE A 13 13.64 4.56 -3.00
C PHE A 13 14.30 5.15 -4.24
N THR A 14 13.77 4.82 -5.42
CA THR A 14 14.16 5.47 -6.68
C THR A 14 12.96 5.64 -7.60
N LYS A 15 12.92 6.76 -8.30
CA LYS A 15 11.93 7.06 -9.34
C LYS A 15 12.65 7.55 -10.57
N ASN A 16 12.44 6.86 -11.69
CA ASN A 16 13.03 7.17 -12.98
C ASN A 16 11.91 7.35 -13.99
N ALA A 17 12.04 8.31 -14.89
CA ALA A 17 11.09 8.53 -15.96
C ALA A 17 11.82 8.80 -17.27
N TYR A 18 11.29 8.23 -18.35
CA TYR A 18 11.75 8.48 -19.70
C TYR A 18 10.60 9.07 -20.53
N ILE A 19 10.86 10.22 -21.14
CA ILE A 19 9.86 10.95 -21.94
C ILE A 19 10.13 10.65 -23.42
N PHE A 20 9.20 9.93 -24.06
CA PHE A 20 9.27 9.60 -25.49
C PHE A 20 8.81 10.75 -26.38
N ASN A 21 7.77 11.44 -25.98
CA ASN A 21 7.18 12.54 -26.73
C ASN A 21 6.71 13.64 -25.77
N LYS A 22 7.31 14.81 -25.88
CA LYS A 22 6.97 15.98 -25.04
C LYS A 22 5.64 16.62 -25.41
N GLU A 23 5.25 16.59 -26.70
CA GLU A 23 4.00 17.21 -27.16
C GLU A 23 2.77 16.44 -26.68
N LYS A 24 2.89 15.11 -26.59
CA LYS A 24 1.83 14.20 -26.13
C LYS A 24 2.02 13.75 -24.68
N ASN A 25 2.95 14.34 -23.95
CA ASN A 25 3.32 13.92 -22.60
C ASN A 25 3.49 12.39 -22.46
N THR A 26 3.98 11.74 -23.55
CA THR A 26 4.14 10.29 -23.56
C THR A 26 5.40 9.94 -22.78
N ASN A 27 5.21 9.25 -21.68
CA ASN A 27 6.29 8.88 -20.78
C ASN A 27 6.11 7.47 -20.19
N LEU A 28 7.22 6.93 -19.72
CA LEU A 28 7.28 5.68 -18.96
C LEU A 28 8.04 5.96 -17.67
N ALA A 29 7.41 5.72 -16.54
CA ALA A 29 8.03 5.90 -15.23
C ALA A 29 8.18 4.55 -14.50
N LEU A 30 9.34 4.34 -13.89
CA LEU A 30 9.65 3.21 -13.03
C LEU A 30 9.87 3.72 -11.61
N ILE A 31 9.13 3.16 -10.66
CA ILE A 31 9.30 3.38 -9.22
C ILE A 31 9.75 2.06 -8.60
N LEU A 32 10.82 2.10 -7.83
CA LEU A 32 11.27 0.99 -7.01
C LEU A 32 11.44 1.47 -5.57
N SER A 33 10.95 0.69 -4.64
CA SER A 33 11.12 0.92 -3.21
C SER A 33 11.39 -0.40 -2.50
N ALA A 34 12.30 -0.37 -1.54
CA ALA A 34 12.55 -1.48 -0.65
C ALA A 34 12.73 -0.94 0.77
N SER A 35 12.14 -1.61 1.75
CA SER A 35 12.36 -1.30 3.14
C SER A 35 12.56 -2.58 3.96
N TRP A 36 13.42 -2.48 4.95
CA TRP A 36 13.58 -3.45 6.01
C TRP A 36 13.34 -2.75 7.34
N HIS A 37 12.53 -3.35 8.20
CA HIS A 37 12.14 -2.83 9.49
C HIS A 37 12.24 -3.94 10.53
N ASN A 38 13.01 -3.69 11.59
CA ASN A 38 13.07 -4.51 12.77
C ASN A 38 12.54 -3.74 13.96
N GLN A 39 11.72 -4.37 14.77
CA GLN A 39 11.21 -3.78 16.00
C GLN A 39 11.24 -4.79 17.12
N ASP A 40 11.87 -4.39 18.24
CA ASP A 40 11.84 -5.08 19.52
C ASP A 40 11.02 -4.27 20.52
N ALA A 41 9.87 -4.82 20.93
CA ALA A 41 8.97 -4.14 21.84
C ALA A 41 8.75 -4.97 23.12
N MET A 42 8.80 -4.28 24.26
CA MET A 42 8.53 -4.80 25.59
C MET A 42 7.36 -4.06 26.22
N TYR A 43 6.34 -4.82 26.64
CA TYR A 43 5.17 -4.32 27.35
C TYR A 43 5.05 -5.03 28.71
N GLY A 44 5.74 -4.54 29.71
CA GLY A 44 5.89 -5.24 31.01
C GLY A 44 6.67 -6.53 30.84
N ARG A 45 6.01 -7.69 30.98
CA ARG A 45 6.59 -9.02 30.75
C ARG A 45 6.30 -9.60 29.37
N LYS A 46 5.66 -8.87 28.50
CA LYS A 46 5.33 -9.29 27.14
C LYS A 46 6.36 -8.73 26.17
N LEU A 47 6.94 -9.62 25.39
CA LEU A 47 7.93 -9.30 24.37
C LEU A 47 7.32 -9.54 23.00
N TYR A 48 7.43 -8.55 22.13
CA TYR A 48 6.99 -8.63 20.75
C TYR A 48 8.12 -8.16 19.84
N ASN A 49 8.57 -9.08 19.00
CA ASN A 49 9.61 -8.85 18.02
C ASN A 49 9.01 -9.00 16.63
N VAL A 50 9.34 -8.11 15.72
CA VAL A 50 8.92 -8.20 14.32
C VAL A 50 10.03 -7.79 13.38
N ASP A 51 10.27 -8.64 12.38
CA ASP A 51 11.04 -8.34 11.19
C ASP A 51 10.10 -8.21 10.02
N GLN A 52 10.13 -7.05 9.35
CA GLN A 52 9.35 -6.79 8.16
C GLN A 52 10.26 -6.44 6.98
N THR A 53 10.02 -7.06 5.85
CA THR A 53 10.60 -6.67 4.57
C THR A 53 9.50 -6.32 3.60
N ASN A 54 9.58 -5.13 3.00
CA ASN A 54 8.69 -4.71 1.92
C ASN A 54 9.51 -4.40 0.67
N VAL A 55 9.03 -4.86 -0.48
CA VAL A 55 9.56 -4.51 -1.81
C VAL A 55 8.39 -4.08 -2.70
N TYR A 56 8.51 -2.91 -3.28
CA TYR A 56 7.51 -2.37 -4.20
C TYR A 56 8.15 -1.98 -5.53
N ALA A 57 7.52 -2.39 -6.62
CA ALA A 57 7.87 -1.97 -7.97
C ALA A 57 6.62 -1.50 -8.71
N SER A 58 6.73 -0.43 -9.48
CA SER A 58 5.65 0.07 -10.32
C SER A 58 6.19 0.62 -11.63
N LEU A 59 5.64 0.15 -12.73
CA LEU A 59 5.89 0.65 -14.09
C LEU A 59 4.62 1.35 -14.57
N MET A 60 4.74 2.62 -14.94
CA MET A 60 3.63 3.48 -15.30
C MET A 60 3.87 4.06 -16.69
N PHE A 61 2.93 3.89 -17.58
CA PHE A 61 2.87 4.52 -18.89
C PHE A 61 1.79 5.59 -18.91
N GLU A 62 2.08 6.75 -19.43
CA GLU A 62 1.14 7.85 -19.59
C GLU A 62 1.26 8.45 -20.99
N THR A 63 0.14 8.87 -21.57
CA THR A 63 0.10 9.56 -22.84
C THR A 63 -1.14 10.44 -22.95
N GLU A 64 -1.00 11.59 -23.64
CA GLU A 64 -2.10 12.45 -24.06
C GLU A 64 -2.37 12.23 -25.54
N PHE A 65 -3.56 11.73 -25.89
CA PHE A 65 -3.98 11.62 -27.30
C PHE A 65 -4.23 13.01 -27.88
N ASN A 66 -4.81 13.90 -27.08
CA ASN A 66 -5.04 15.31 -27.35
C ASN A 66 -5.26 16.05 -26.02
N LYS A 67 -5.47 17.38 -26.07
CA LYS A 67 -5.68 18.22 -24.86
C LYS A 67 -6.84 17.78 -23.98
N GLN A 68 -7.78 17.02 -24.54
CA GLN A 68 -8.98 16.59 -23.83
C GLN A 68 -8.86 15.15 -23.31
N ASN A 69 -8.03 14.32 -23.92
CA ASN A 69 -8.00 12.89 -23.68
C ASN A 69 -6.61 12.43 -23.27
N SER A 70 -6.51 11.87 -22.08
CA SER A 70 -5.29 11.22 -21.60
C SER A 70 -5.55 9.80 -21.10
N PHE A 71 -4.55 8.96 -21.25
CA PHE A 71 -4.57 7.57 -20.86
C PHE A 71 -3.35 7.26 -19.99
N SER A 72 -3.57 6.51 -18.92
CA SER A 72 -2.52 5.97 -18.07
C SER A 72 -2.76 4.49 -17.84
N ALA A 73 -1.72 3.68 -17.94
CA ALA A 73 -1.76 2.27 -17.59
C ALA A 73 -0.48 1.87 -16.88
N GLY A 74 -0.52 0.83 -16.08
CA GLY A 74 0.68 0.41 -15.38
C GLY A 74 0.57 -0.97 -14.79
N LEU A 75 1.75 -1.48 -14.44
CA LEU A 75 1.95 -2.72 -13.70
C LEU A 75 2.53 -2.38 -12.32
N SER A 76 2.16 -3.13 -11.33
CA SER A 76 2.72 -3.01 -9.98
C SER A 76 2.99 -4.37 -9.38
N PHE A 77 3.94 -4.40 -8.48
CA PHE A 77 4.25 -5.57 -7.67
C PHE A 77 4.54 -5.09 -6.26
N ASN A 78 3.85 -5.65 -5.29
CA ASN A 78 4.13 -5.46 -3.88
C ASN A 78 4.45 -6.80 -3.24
N TYR A 79 5.52 -6.85 -2.47
CA TYR A 79 5.91 -8.00 -1.68
C TYR A 79 6.12 -7.56 -0.24
N ASP A 80 5.39 -8.20 0.67
CA ASP A 80 5.51 -8.02 2.11
C ASP A 80 5.85 -9.36 2.78
N ALA A 81 6.85 -9.35 3.63
CA ALA A 81 7.20 -10.47 4.49
C ALA A 81 7.27 -10.01 5.93
N TYR A 82 6.60 -10.73 6.80
CA TYR A 82 6.60 -10.52 8.25
C TYR A 82 7.04 -11.78 8.97
N ASP A 83 8.01 -11.65 9.86
CA ASP A 83 8.33 -12.65 10.88
C ASP A 83 8.04 -12.05 12.26
N GLN A 84 7.02 -12.55 12.95
CA GLN A 84 6.51 -11.99 14.19
C GLN A 84 6.59 -12.99 15.31
N HIS A 85 7.18 -12.60 16.42
CA HIS A 85 7.34 -13.38 17.62
C HIS A 85 6.71 -12.67 18.81
N TYR A 86 5.76 -13.32 19.45
CA TYR A 86 5.20 -12.88 20.71
C TYR A 86 5.50 -13.92 21.80
N ARG A 87 6.11 -13.47 22.91
CA ARG A 87 6.49 -14.32 24.05
C ARG A 87 6.30 -13.59 25.39
N LEU A 88 6.25 -14.37 26.46
CA LEU A 88 6.39 -13.85 27.82
C LEU A 88 7.85 -13.97 28.29
N GLU A 89 8.34 -12.96 29.02
CA GLU A 89 9.72 -12.88 29.51
C GLU A 89 10.19 -14.14 30.27
N ASN A 90 9.28 -14.80 31.00
CA ASN A 90 9.59 -15.98 31.81
C ASN A 90 9.44 -17.31 31.06
N GLN A 91 9.09 -17.29 29.77
CA GLN A 91 8.94 -18.49 28.93
C GLN A 91 10.07 -18.53 27.90
N THR A 92 11.17 -19.19 28.25
CA THR A 92 12.39 -19.21 27.44
C THR A 92 12.35 -20.15 26.26
N GLU A 93 11.42 -21.14 26.22
CA GLU A 93 11.55 -22.26 25.29
C GLU A 93 10.65 -22.19 24.04
N LEU A 94 9.51 -21.48 24.08
CA LEU A 94 8.65 -21.35 22.89
C LEU A 94 7.94 -19.99 22.84
N PRO A 95 7.90 -19.31 21.68
CA PRO A 95 7.05 -18.15 21.51
C PRO A 95 5.59 -18.58 21.64
N LEU A 96 4.77 -17.80 22.38
CA LEU A 96 3.34 -18.07 22.50
C LEU A 96 2.63 -17.99 21.15
N ILE A 97 3.10 -17.09 20.28
CA ILE A 97 2.64 -16.94 18.91
C ILE A 97 3.86 -16.66 18.04
N LYS A 98 4.02 -17.49 17.01
CA LYS A 98 4.93 -17.26 15.90
C LYS A 98 4.07 -17.14 14.65
N ALA A 99 4.07 -15.95 14.04
CA ALA A 99 3.33 -15.69 12.82
C ALA A 99 4.31 -15.27 11.72
N PHE A 100 4.37 -16.09 10.70
CA PHE A 100 5.12 -15.80 9.49
C PHE A 100 4.13 -15.60 8.34
N ALA A 101 4.20 -14.47 7.67
CA ALA A 101 3.36 -14.16 6.53
C ALA A 101 4.21 -13.65 5.38
N LYS A 102 3.92 -14.14 4.18
CA LYS A 102 4.49 -13.65 2.93
C LYS A 102 3.37 -13.36 1.97
N GLU A 103 3.23 -12.12 1.58
CA GLU A 103 2.24 -11.72 0.61
C GLU A 103 2.91 -11.13 -0.63
N ALA A 104 2.54 -11.63 -1.80
CA ALA A 104 2.96 -11.12 -3.09
C ALA A 104 1.73 -10.69 -3.88
N VAL A 105 1.70 -9.43 -4.29
CA VAL A 105 0.55 -8.82 -4.96
C VAL A 105 1.00 -8.18 -6.27
N PRO A 106 1.09 -8.93 -7.38
CA PRO A 106 1.13 -8.35 -8.71
C PRO A 106 -0.21 -7.69 -9.04
N GLY A 107 -0.14 -6.56 -9.75
CA GLY A 107 -1.33 -5.81 -10.16
C GLY A 107 -1.13 -5.10 -11.49
N ALA A 108 -2.24 -4.79 -12.15
CA ALA A 108 -2.28 -3.98 -13.35
C ALA A 108 -3.44 -3.00 -13.27
N TYR A 109 -3.26 -1.83 -13.86
CA TYR A 109 -4.33 -0.84 -13.93
C TYR A 109 -4.36 -0.15 -15.29
N ALA A 110 -5.55 0.35 -15.62
CA ALA A 110 -5.76 1.29 -16.72
C ALA A 110 -6.70 2.39 -16.27
N GLN A 111 -6.45 3.60 -16.74
CA GLN A 111 -7.21 4.79 -16.40
C GLN A 111 -7.34 5.68 -17.61
N TYR A 112 -8.50 6.22 -17.81
CA TYR A 112 -8.79 7.19 -18.85
C TYR A 112 -9.29 8.49 -18.23
N THR A 113 -8.79 9.61 -18.73
CA THR A 113 -9.21 10.96 -18.30
C THR A 113 -9.73 11.73 -19.50
N LEU A 114 -10.93 12.26 -19.37
CA LEU A 114 -11.61 13.09 -20.36
C LEU A 114 -11.82 14.48 -19.78
N ASN A 115 -11.22 15.48 -20.42
CA ASN A 115 -11.45 16.91 -20.15
C ASN A 115 -12.36 17.44 -21.25
N LEU A 116 -13.66 17.58 -20.99
CA LEU A 116 -14.62 18.04 -21.99
C LEU A 116 -14.43 19.53 -22.32
N ASN A 117 -14.04 20.32 -21.32
CA ASN A 117 -13.67 21.73 -21.41
C ASN A 117 -13.02 22.14 -20.08
N ASP A 118 -12.76 23.42 -19.87
CA ASP A 118 -12.18 23.92 -18.60
C ASP A 118 -13.08 23.69 -17.38
N GLN A 119 -14.35 23.35 -17.61
CA GLN A 119 -15.33 23.16 -16.56
C GLN A 119 -15.46 21.70 -16.11
N TRP A 120 -15.38 20.72 -17.02
CA TRP A 120 -15.66 19.32 -16.72
C TRP A 120 -14.45 18.43 -16.95
N MET A 121 -14.11 17.63 -15.95
CA MET A 121 -13.16 16.52 -16.06
C MET A 121 -13.77 15.25 -15.51
N LEU A 122 -13.74 14.20 -16.28
CA LEU A 122 -14.12 12.85 -15.88
C LEU A 122 -12.89 11.94 -15.95
N MET A 123 -12.62 11.23 -14.88
CA MET A 123 -11.61 10.18 -14.84
C MET A 123 -12.27 8.86 -14.42
N ALA A 124 -12.02 7.80 -15.15
CA ALA A 124 -12.42 6.44 -14.82
C ALA A 124 -11.22 5.50 -14.90
N GLY A 125 -11.11 4.61 -13.96
CA GLY A 125 -10.02 3.65 -13.88
C GLY A 125 -10.45 2.32 -13.31
N LEU A 126 -9.75 1.27 -13.75
CA LEU A 126 -9.91 -0.08 -13.26
C LEU A 126 -8.54 -0.63 -12.90
N ARG A 127 -8.45 -1.27 -11.75
CA ARG A 127 -7.25 -1.97 -11.28
C ARG A 127 -7.62 -3.40 -10.91
N GLY A 128 -6.81 -4.35 -11.34
CA GLY A 128 -6.87 -5.75 -10.92
C GLY A 128 -5.57 -6.13 -10.22
N ASP A 129 -5.69 -6.77 -9.07
CA ASP A 129 -4.59 -7.28 -8.28
C ASP A 129 -4.83 -8.74 -7.92
N TYR A 130 -3.77 -9.49 -7.76
CA TYR A 130 -3.82 -10.87 -7.32
C TYR A 130 -2.92 -11.05 -6.10
N SER A 131 -3.50 -11.42 -4.97
CA SER A 131 -2.75 -11.79 -3.76
C SER A 131 -2.64 -13.31 -3.68
N ASN A 132 -1.44 -13.82 -3.38
CA ASN A 132 -1.24 -15.24 -3.10
C ASN A 132 -2.00 -15.74 -1.86
N GLU A 133 -2.38 -14.84 -0.94
CA GLU A 133 -3.12 -15.16 0.28
C GLU A 133 -4.64 -14.98 0.11
N HIS A 134 -5.07 -13.97 -0.67
CA HIS A 134 -6.47 -13.52 -0.73
C HIS A 134 -7.11 -13.68 -2.11
N GLY A 135 -6.34 -14.13 -3.13
CA GLY A 135 -6.82 -14.34 -4.49
C GLY A 135 -6.96 -13.04 -5.29
N PHE A 136 -7.84 -13.04 -6.28
CA PHE A 136 -8.02 -11.94 -7.22
C PHE A 136 -9.09 -10.94 -6.76
N PHE A 137 -8.79 -9.66 -6.89
CA PHE A 137 -9.73 -8.57 -6.61
C PHE A 137 -9.61 -7.42 -7.61
N VAL A 138 -10.73 -6.73 -7.82
CA VAL A 138 -10.85 -5.62 -8.76
C VAL A 138 -11.29 -4.37 -8.02
N THR A 139 -10.61 -3.25 -8.29
CA THR A 139 -10.86 -1.95 -7.68
C THR A 139 -11.19 -0.91 -8.76
N PRO A 140 -12.48 -0.72 -9.09
CA PRO A 140 -12.92 0.38 -9.93
C PRO A 140 -12.83 1.70 -9.18
N ARG A 141 -12.53 2.79 -9.91
CA ARG A 141 -12.56 4.16 -9.39
C ARG A 141 -13.05 5.14 -10.45
N ALA A 142 -13.74 6.17 -9.99
CA ALA A 142 -14.18 7.27 -10.84
C ALA A 142 -14.07 8.59 -10.10
N HIS A 143 -13.72 9.65 -10.82
CA HIS A 143 -13.66 11.00 -10.32
C HIS A 143 -14.32 11.93 -11.32
N LEU A 144 -15.16 12.80 -10.83
CA LEU A 144 -15.81 13.86 -11.58
C LEU A 144 -15.43 15.21 -10.96
N LYS A 145 -14.94 16.12 -11.77
CA LYS A 145 -14.68 17.50 -11.37
C LYS A 145 -15.53 18.42 -12.23
N TYR A 146 -16.22 19.36 -11.58
CA TYR A 146 -17.02 20.40 -12.23
C TYR A 146 -16.67 21.76 -11.66
N ASN A 147 -16.23 22.67 -12.52
CA ASN A 147 -15.88 24.05 -12.21
C ASN A 147 -16.83 24.99 -12.95
N PRO A 148 -18.01 25.36 -12.40
CA PRO A 148 -18.94 26.29 -13.06
C PRO A 148 -18.34 27.68 -13.29
N ASN A 149 -17.42 28.10 -12.44
CA ASN A 149 -16.66 29.34 -12.54
C ASN A 149 -15.31 29.24 -11.83
N GLU A 150 -14.51 30.30 -11.83
CA GLU A 150 -13.17 30.31 -11.20
C GLU A 150 -13.18 30.20 -9.67
N TYR A 151 -14.33 30.44 -9.02
CA TYR A 151 -14.44 30.47 -7.56
C TYR A 151 -15.05 29.19 -6.97
N VAL A 152 -15.76 28.40 -7.79
CA VAL A 152 -16.53 27.23 -7.30
C VAL A 152 -16.03 25.96 -7.97
N HIS A 153 -15.68 24.97 -7.15
CA HIS A 153 -15.20 23.67 -7.61
C HIS A 153 -15.93 22.55 -6.92
N PHE A 154 -16.62 21.72 -7.67
CA PHE A 154 -17.23 20.49 -7.20
C PHE A 154 -16.35 19.30 -7.55
N ARG A 155 -16.17 18.37 -6.60
CA ARG A 155 -15.47 17.12 -6.83
C ARG A 155 -16.26 15.97 -6.23
N LEU A 156 -16.52 14.95 -7.04
CA LEU A 156 -17.13 13.70 -6.63
C LEU A 156 -16.15 12.57 -6.92
N SER A 157 -15.94 11.70 -5.94
CA SER A 157 -15.06 10.54 -6.08
C SER A 157 -15.80 9.31 -5.57
N ALA A 158 -15.74 8.23 -6.34
CA ALA A 158 -16.27 6.93 -5.96
C ALA A 158 -15.27 5.84 -6.33
N GLY A 159 -15.17 4.82 -5.51
CA GLY A 159 -14.28 3.69 -5.76
C GLY A 159 -14.42 2.61 -4.73
N LYS A 160 -13.83 1.45 -5.05
CA LYS A 160 -13.68 0.31 -4.15
C LYS A 160 -12.20 0.17 -3.80
N GLY A 161 -11.89 -0.16 -2.57
CA GLY A 161 -10.54 -0.46 -2.11
C GLY A 161 -10.49 -1.77 -1.35
N TYR A 162 -9.31 -2.36 -1.27
CA TYR A 162 -8.98 -3.51 -0.44
C TYR A 162 -7.84 -3.15 0.50
N ARG A 163 -7.86 -3.73 1.68
CA ARG A 163 -6.78 -3.67 2.64
C ARG A 163 -6.61 -5.03 3.31
N THR A 164 -5.38 -5.50 3.36
CA THR A 164 -4.98 -6.67 4.14
C THR A 164 -4.67 -6.22 5.57
N ASN A 165 -5.20 -6.93 6.57
CA ASN A 165 -4.97 -6.63 7.98
C ASN A 165 -3.97 -7.64 8.58
N HIS A 166 -2.90 -7.13 9.18
CA HIS A 166 -1.98 -7.91 10.01
C HIS A 166 -2.31 -7.72 11.48
N VAL A 167 -3.07 -8.65 12.05
CA VAL A 167 -3.71 -8.52 13.38
C VAL A 167 -2.72 -8.12 14.48
N LEU A 168 -1.54 -8.75 14.57
CA LEU A 168 -0.55 -8.44 15.60
C LEU A 168 0.17 -7.12 15.33
N ALA A 169 0.60 -6.87 14.08
CA ALA A 169 1.33 -5.66 13.73
C ALA A 169 0.48 -4.40 13.91
N GLU A 170 -0.80 -4.47 13.57
CA GLU A 170 -1.73 -3.33 13.66
C GLU A 170 -2.28 -3.11 15.07
N ASN A 171 -2.29 -4.14 15.92
CA ASN A 171 -2.89 -4.11 17.25
C ASN A 171 -1.90 -4.42 18.37
N ASN A 172 -0.61 -4.18 18.16
CA ASN A 172 0.44 -4.43 19.17
C ASN A 172 0.22 -3.66 20.48
N TYR A 173 -0.47 -2.50 20.45
CA TYR A 173 -0.85 -1.74 21.62
C TYR A 173 -1.77 -2.51 22.58
N LEU A 174 -2.54 -3.51 22.09
CA LEU A 174 -3.35 -4.38 22.94
C LEU A 174 -2.50 -5.28 23.83
N LEU A 175 -1.22 -5.48 23.49
CA LEU A 175 -0.27 -6.20 24.32
C LEU A 175 0.05 -5.46 25.62
N SER A 176 -0.20 -4.15 25.69
CA SER A 176 -0.08 -3.38 26.93
C SER A 176 -1.14 -3.75 27.98
N SER A 177 -2.23 -4.39 27.57
CA SER A 177 -3.28 -4.89 28.48
C SER A 177 -2.83 -6.13 29.25
N SER A 178 -3.36 -6.33 30.46
CA SER A 178 -3.16 -7.57 31.25
C SER A 178 -3.94 -8.77 30.71
N ARG A 179 -4.79 -8.58 29.70
CA ARG A 179 -5.60 -9.62 29.09
C ARG A 179 -4.75 -10.58 28.25
N LYS A 180 -5.17 -11.86 28.19
CA LYS A 180 -4.58 -12.83 27.27
C LYS A 180 -5.06 -12.51 25.84
N VAL A 181 -4.13 -12.44 24.92
CA VAL A 181 -4.45 -12.25 23.48
C VAL A 181 -4.55 -13.65 22.85
N GLU A 182 -5.69 -13.96 22.27
CA GLU A 182 -5.93 -15.16 21.47
C GLU A 182 -6.31 -14.71 20.06
N ILE A 183 -5.64 -15.29 19.05
CA ILE A 183 -5.94 -15.04 17.64
C ILE A 183 -6.72 -16.24 17.14
N ALA A 184 -8.00 -16.03 16.84
CA ALA A 184 -8.79 -17.03 16.12
C ALA A 184 -8.39 -17.02 14.64
N LYS A 185 -8.18 -18.22 14.08
CA LYS A 185 -7.95 -18.42 12.65
C LYS A 185 -9.24 -18.36 11.88
#